data_096b0f31cff25051e39da64eb4f759ce
#
_entry.id   096b0f31cff25051e39da64eb4f759ce
#
_cell.length_a   1.000
_cell.length_b   1.000
_cell.length_c   1.000
_cell.angle_alpha   90.00
_cell.angle_beta   90.00
_cell.angle_gamma   90.00
#
_symmetry.space_group_name_H-M   'P 1'
#
loop_
_entity.id
_entity.type
_entity.pdbx_description
1 polymer ?
#
loop_
_entity_poly.entity_id
_entity_poly.type
_entity_poly.pdbx_seq_one_letter_code
_entity_poly.pdbx_strand_id
1 'polypeptide(L)'
;MTPSSVSATGTTIDHGLSEGTVAAISQCLREQFPQLHWVKLYGSRAMGRHWRGSDIDLAFSANEDCSAALHEALDQLPTPYLFDVTHWESLRHQGLRDHIQRVGRLFP
;
A
#
# COMPACT_ATOMS: atom_id res chain seq x y z
N MET A 1 -3.62 11.10 -27.67
CA MET A 1 -3.66 10.99 -27.04
C MET A 1 -3.80 10.70 -26.20
N THR A 2 -3.89 10.79 -25.75
CA THR A 2 -4.00 10.66 -25.02
C THR A 2 -4.30 10.32 -24.07
N PRO A 3 -4.48 10.23 -23.86
CA PRO A 3 -4.84 10.05 -23.01
C PRO A 3 -4.98 9.62 -22.08
N SER A 4 -4.78 9.60 -22.07
CA SER A 4 -4.90 9.34 -21.36
C SER A 4 -5.32 9.42 -20.45
N SER A 5 -5.39 9.62 -20.52
CA SER A 5 -5.67 9.73 -19.88
C SER A 5 -6.32 9.56 -19.15
N VAL A 6 -6.53 9.52 -19.33
CA VAL A 6 -7.12 9.40 -18.83
C VAL A 6 -7.65 8.82 -18.06
N SER A 7 -7.48 8.63 -18.16
CA SER A 7 -7.97 8.20 -17.64
C SER A 7 -8.42 7.95 -16.70
N ALA A 8 -8.17 7.67 -17.06
CA ALA A 8 -8.85 7.46 -16.00
C ALA A 8 -8.90 8.23 -14.94
N THR A 9 -8.66 8.63 -15.55
CA THR A 9 -8.67 9.40 -14.80
C THR A 9 -9.37 10.00 -13.80
N GLY A 10 -9.70 10.85 -13.68
CA GLY A 10 -10.39 11.64 -12.71
C GLY A 10 -10.93 10.96 -11.48
N THR A 11 -11.19 9.69 -11.55
CA THR A 11 -11.65 8.92 -10.41
C THR A 11 -10.51 8.42 -9.53
N THR A 12 -9.28 8.59 -9.96
CA THR A 12 -8.11 8.12 -9.22
C THR A 12 -7.75 9.13 -8.15
N ILE A 13 -7.70 8.68 -6.89
CA ILE A 13 -7.20 9.52 -5.80
C ILE A 13 -5.69 9.54 -5.89
N ASP A 14 -5.11 10.74 -5.82
CA ASP A 14 -3.67 10.92 -5.86
C ASP A 14 -3.07 10.50 -4.51
N HIS A 15 -2.33 9.42 -4.49
CA HIS A 15 -1.66 8.93 -3.29
C HIS A 15 -0.28 9.55 -3.08
N GLY A 16 0.17 10.37 -4.01
CA GLY A 16 1.42 11.11 -3.87
C GLY A 16 2.68 10.29 -4.09
N LEU A 17 2.58 9.07 -4.58
CA LEU A 17 3.75 8.23 -4.82
C LEU A 17 4.07 8.23 -6.31
N SER A 18 5.37 8.35 -6.62
CA SER A 18 5.81 8.30 -8.01
C SER A 18 5.63 6.89 -8.57
N GLU A 19 5.60 6.80 -9.89
CA GLU A 19 5.54 5.50 -10.57
C GLU A 19 6.72 4.63 -10.19
N GLY A 20 7.90 5.23 -10.04
CA GLY A 20 9.09 4.49 -9.64
C GLY A 20 8.98 3.91 -8.25
N THR A 21 8.41 4.67 -7.31
CA THR A 21 8.20 4.17 -5.95
C THR A 21 7.18 3.03 -5.96
N VAL A 22 6.07 3.20 -6.67
CA VAL A 22 5.06 2.14 -6.77
C VAL A 22 5.66 0.89 -7.40
N ALA A 23 6.44 1.05 -8.46
CA ALA A 23 7.06 -0.08 -9.13
C ALA A 23 8.04 -0.82 -8.22
N ALA A 24 8.84 -0.07 -7.43
CA ALA A 24 9.80 -0.68 -6.52
C ALA A 24 9.09 -1.51 -5.44
N ILE A 25 8.01 -0.97 -4.88
CA ILE A 25 7.22 -1.68 -3.88
C ILE A 25 6.59 -2.93 -4.51
N SER A 26 5.95 -2.78 -5.66
CA SER A 26 5.29 -3.89 -6.33
C SER A 26 6.25 -5.01 -6.68
N GLN A 27 7.44 -4.65 -7.16
CA GLN A 27 8.46 -5.64 -7.50
C GLN A 27 8.92 -6.40 -6.25
N CYS A 28 9.15 -5.68 -5.15
CA CYS A 28 9.54 -6.29 -3.90
C CYS A 28 8.48 -7.30 -3.44
N LEU A 29 7.20 -6.92 -3.51
CA LEU A 29 6.11 -7.79 -3.09
C LEU A 29 6.04 -9.05 -3.96
N ARG A 30 6.14 -8.88 -5.28
CA ARG A 30 6.03 -10.02 -6.18
C ARG A 30 7.21 -10.98 -6.05
N GLU A 31 8.41 -10.45 -5.87
CA GLU A 31 9.60 -11.28 -5.88
C GLU A 31 9.88 -11.94 -4.54
N GLN A 32 9.61 -11.24 -3.45
CA GLN A 32 9.97 -11.73 -2.13
C GLN A 32 8.80 -12.25 -1.32
N PHE A 33 7.57 -11.88 -1.70
CA PHE A 33 6.38 -12.25 -0.94
C PHE A 33 5.25 -12.75 -1.85
N PRO A 34 5.53 -13.79 -2.67
CA PRO A 34 4.50 -14.32 -3.56
C PRO A 34 3.35 -14.98 -2.83
N GLN A 35 3.50 -15.25 -1.54
CA GLN A 35 2.47 -15.88 -0.73
C GLN A 35 1.36 -14.92 -0.30
N LEU A 36 1.53 -13.62 -0.55
CA LEU A 36 0.49 -12.67 -0.16
C LEU A 36 -0.73 -12.80 -1.08
N HIS A 37 -1.92 -12.79 -0.48
CA HIS A 37 -3.16 -12.87 -1.26
C HIS A 37 -3.49 -11.51 -1.88
N TRP A 38 -3.32 -10.43 -1.11
CA TRP A 38 -3.49 -9.07 -1.62
C TRP A 38 -2.77 -8.09 -0.69
N VAL A 39 -2.53 -6.90 -1.23
CA VAL A 39 -1.99 -5.77 -0.48
C VAL A 39 -2.85 -4.55 -0.81
N LYS A 40 -3.24 -3.80 0.21
CA LYS A 40 -4.02 -2.58 0.06
C LYS A 40 -3.31 -1.41 0.70
N LEU A 41 -3.32 -0.28 0.00
CA LEU A 41 -2.92 0.99 0.57
C LEU A 41 -4.10 1.56 1.34
N TYR A 42 -3.86 2.02 2.58
CA TYR A 42 -4.91 2.66 3.36
C TYR A 42 -4.34 3.92 4.02
N GLY A 43 -5.11 4.53 4.92
CA GLY A 43 -4.65 5.72 5.63
C GLY A 43 -4.73 6.97 4.78
N SER A 44 -3.93 7.97 5.15
CA SER A 44 -4.03 9.29 4.55
C SER A 44 -3.76 9.29 3.05
N ARG A 45 -2.82 8.48 2.57
CA ARG A 45 -2.51 8.44 1.14
C ARG A 45 -3.64 7.84 0.34
N ALA A 46 -4.31 6.82 0.88
CA ALA A 46 -5.46 6.23 0.19
C ALA A 46 -6.62 7.20 0.10
N MET A 47 -6.73 8.11 1.06
CA MET A 47 -7.80 9.10 1.10
C MET A 47 -7.45 10.39 0.37
N GLY A 48 -6.22 10.52 -0.14
CA GLY A 48 -5.78 11.76 -0.77
C GLY A 48 -5.55 12.88 0.21
N ARG A 49 -5.37 12.57 1.49
CA ARG A 49 -5.19 13.57 2.56
C ARG A 49 -3.76 13.58 3.10
N HIS A 50 -2.84 13.02 2.36
CA HIS A 50 -1.45 12.93 2.78
C HIS A 50 -0.73 14.26 2.59
N TRP A 51 0.40 14.40 3.29
CA TRP A 51 1.37 15.42 3.02
C TRP A 51 2.66 14.72 2.57
N ARG A 52 3.66 15.52 2.15
CA ARG A 52 4.85 14.97 1.50
C ARG A 52 5.53 13.87 2.32
N GLY A 53 5.58 14.01 3.63
CA GLY A 53 6.27 13.06 4.50
C GLY A 53 5.38 11.97 5.09
N SER A 54 4.13 11.86 4.63
CA SER A 54 3.22 10.85 5.20
C SER A 54 3.75 9.44 4.99
N ASP A 55 3.58 8.59 6.02
CA ASP A 55 3.95 7.18 5.93
C ASP A 55 3.13 6.47 4.87
N ILE A 56 3.65 5.35 4.41
CA ILE A 56 2.92 4.47 3.49
C ILE A 56 2.31 3.35 4.35
N ASP A 57 0.98 3.33 4.43
CA ASP A 57 0.25 2.37 5.24
C ASP A 57 -0.28 1.25 4.35
N LEU A 58 0.19 0.02 4.59
CA LEU A 58 -0.20 -1.14 3.80
C LEU A 58 -0.82 -2.21 4.68
N ALA A 59 -1.95 -2.74 4.24
CA ALA A 59 -2.54 -3.93 4.84
C ALA A 59 -2.33 -5.08 3.86
N PHE A 60 -2.03 -6.25 4.38
CA PHE A 60 -1.82 -7.42 3.53
C PHE A 60 -2.56 -8.63 4.07
N SER A 61 -2.99 -9.49 3.17
CA SER A 61 -3.63 -10.75 3.51
C SER A 61 -2.68 -11.88 3.21
N ALA A 62 -2.49 -12.77 4.18
CA ALA A 62 -1.62 -13.93 4.04
C ALA A 62 -2.02 -14.96 5.09
N ASN A 63 -1.69 -16.23 4.82
CA ASN A 63 -1.98 -17.29 5.76
C ASN A 63 -1.23 -17.10 7.08
N GLU A 64 -0.06 -16.50 7.04
CA GLU A 64 0.77 -16.27 8.21
C GLU A 64 1.16 -14.82 8.30
N ASP A 65 1.40 -14.37 9.53
CA ASP A 65 1.82 -12.98 9.76
C ASP A 65 3.31 -12.84 9.45
N CYS A 66 3.61 -12.31 8.28
CA CYS A 66 4.98 -12.02 7.87
C CYS A 66 5.29 -10.52 7.93
N SER A 67 4.60 -9.79 8.82
CA SER A 67 4.74 -8.33 8.86
C SER A 67 6.16 -7.87 9.16
N ALA A 68 6.89 -8.58 10.04
CA ALA A 68 8.26 -8.19 10.36
C ALA A 68 9.17 -8.30 9.14
N ALA A 69 9.09 -9.42 8.42
CA ALA A 69 9.91 -9.62 7.23
C ALA A 69 9.51 -8.65 6.12
N LEU A 70 8.22 -8.41 5.97
CA LEU A 70 7.72 -7.49 4.97
C LEU A 70 8.17 -6.06 5.26
N HIS A 71 8.05 -5.65 6.52
CA HIS A 71 8.48 -4.31 6.94
C HIS A 71 9.98 -4.12 6.66
N GLU A 72 10.78 -5.11 7.00
CA GLU A 72 12.23 -5.02 6.78
C GLU A 72 12.56 -4.90 5.31
N ALA A 73 11.92 -5.71 4.47
CA ALA A 73 12.17 -5.68 3.04
C ALA A 73 11.80 -4.34 2.42
N LEU A 74 10.66 -3.77 2.86
CA LEU A 74 10.22 -2.48 2.36
C LEU A 74 11.15 -1.35 2.83
N ASP A 75 11.64 -1.44 4.07
CA ASP A 75 12.56 -0.42 4.58
C ASP A 75 13.87 -0.38 3.81
N GLN A 76 14.25 -1.46 3.15
CA GLN A 76 15.48 -1.52 2.38
C GLN A 76 15.34 -0.94 0.98
N LEU A 77 14.12 -0.60 0.57
CA LEU A 77 13.92 0.02 -0.72
C LEU A 77 14.51 1.43 -0.73
N PRO A 78 14.98 1.90 -1.89
CA PRO A 78 15.60 3.23 -1.98
C PRO A 78 14.54 4.33 -2.05
N THR A 79 13.73 4.45 -1.00
CA THR A 79 12.71 5.49 -0.89
C THR A 79 12.87 6.18 0.47
N PRO A 80 12.43 7.44 0.57
CA PRO A 80 12.53 8.18 1.83
C PRO A 80 11.37 7.89 2.78
N TYR A 81 10.45 6.99 2.43
CA TYR A 81 9.22 6.80 3.18
C TYR A 81 9.38 5.75 4.26
N LEU A 82 8.66 5.95 5.36
CA LEU A 82 8.48 4.92 6.37
C LEU A 82 7.24 4.11 6.00
N PHE A 83 7.29 2.83 6.34
CA PHE A 83 6.19 1.92 6.03
C PHE A 83 5.54 1.43 7.32
N ASP A 84 4.22 1.32 7.31
CA ASP A 84 3.45 0.67 8.36
C ASP A 84 2.71 -0.48 7.70
N VAL A 85 2.94 -1.71 8.19
CA VAL A 85 2.34 -2.89 7.57
C VAL A 85 1.48 -3.61 8.60
N THR A 86 0.29 -4.02 8.17
CA THR A 86 -0.70 -4.66 9.03
C THR A 86 -1.17 -5.96 8.40
N HIS A 87 -1.06 -7.05 9.14
CA HIS A 87 -1.57 -8.37 8.71
C HIS A 87 -3.08 -8.39 8.93
N TRP A 88 -3.83 -8.51 7.83
CA TRP A 88 -5.29 -8.41 7.87
C TRP A 88 -5.91 -9.45 8.79
N GLU A 89 -5.47 -10.70 8.67
CA GLU A 89 -6.06 -11.81 9.43
C GLU A 89 -5.77 -11.73 10.92
N SER A 90 -4.72 -11.02 11.32
CA SER A 90 -4.37 -10.84 12.74
C SER A 90 -4.99 -9.59 13.33
N LEU A 91 -5.53 -8.71 12.50
CA LEU A 91 -6.02 -7.41 12.94
C LEU A 91 -7.32 -7.57 13.71
N ARG A 92 -7.34 -7.07 14.97
CA ARG A 92 -8.49 -7.19 15.85
C ARG A 92 -9.21 -5.86 16.05
N HIS A 93 -8.56 -4.74 15.74
CA HIS A 93 -9.15 -3.42 15.96
C HIS A 93 -10.21 -3.17 14.91
N GLN A 94 -11.49 -3.18 15.33
CA GLN A 94 -12.59 -3.11 14.40
C GLN A 94 -12.64 -1.80 13.63
N GLY A 95 -12.31 -0.69 14.28
CA GLY A 95 -12.26 0.60 13.61
C GLY A 95 -11.27 0.63 12.46
N LEU A 96 -10.09 0.03 12.65
CA LEU A 96 -9.11 -0.03 11.60
C LEU A 96 -9.53 -0.98 10.49
N ARG A 97 -10.15 -2.11 10.85
CA ARG A 97 -10.69 -3.03 9.84
C ARG A 97 -11.70 -2.33 8.95
N ASP A 98 -12.62 -1.59 9.58
CA ASP A 98 -13.65 -0.85 8.83
C ASP A 98 -13.01 0.20 7.93
N HIS A 99 -12.00 0.89 8.43
CA HIS A 99 -11.28 1.91 7.67
C HIS A 99 -10.63 1.29 6.42
N ILE A 100 -9.92 0.16 6.60
CA ILE A 100 -9.25 -0.52 5.50
C ILE A 100 -10.25 -1.01 4.47
N GLN A 101 -11.39 -1.54 4.93
CA GLN A 101 -12.43 -2.00 4.00
C GLN A 101 -13.04 -0.86 3.22
N ARG A 102 -13.21 0.29 3.87
CA ARG A 102 -13.87 1.44 3.25
C ARG A 102 -12.95 2.21 2.31
N VAL A 103 -11.71 2.44 2.71
CA VAL A 103 -10.80 3.30 1.94
C VAL A 103 -9.65 2.55 1.30
N GLY A 104 -9.45 1.29 1.64
CA GLY A 104 -8.32 0.52 1.13
C GLY A 104 -8.36 0.39 -0.38
N ARG A 105 -7.21 0.53 -1.02
CA ARG A 105 -7.07 0.45 -2.47
C ARG A 105 -6.04 -0.61 -2.79
N LEU A 106 -6.42 -1.55 -3.66
CA LEU A 106 -5.51 -2.62 -4.05
C LEU A 106 -4.22 -2.03 -4.62
N PHE A 107 -3.13 -2.54 -4.13
CA PHE A 107 -1.81 -2.11 -4.59
C PHE A 107 -1.40 -3.00 -5.75
N PRO A 108 -0.95 -2.40 -6.86
CA PRO A 108 -0.61 -3.17 -8.07
C PRO A 108 0.59 -4.07 -7.90
#